data_e4da036a507f46b6e1e024e0f1154e53
#
_entry.id   e4da036a507f46b6e1e024e0f1154e53
#
_cell.length_a   1.000
_cell.length_b   1.000
_cell.length_c   1.000
_cell.angle_alpha   90.00
_cell.angle_beta   90.00
_cell.angle_gamma   90.00
#
_symmetry.space_group_name_H-M   'P 1'
#
loop_
_entity.id
_entity.type
_entity.pdbx_description
1 polymer ?
#
loop_
_entity_poly.entity_id
_entity_poly.type
_entity_poly.pdbx_seq_one_letter_code
_entity_poly.pdbx_strand_id
1 'polypeptide(L)'
;SELIALLIQERNPKHTLILGPTYSEYSRELSFSGSTQEYYHLREEDNFVLDVDDFCRTLDRKYDFLILCNPNNPTSSAISINDLRRIVSFCNERNIFVMIDETYVEFAPDINEITAVSLTREFTNLMILRGVSKFYAAPGMRLGYGITGNLEFLKKMKEKQVPWSLN
;
A
#
# COMPACT_ATOMS: atom_id res chain seq x y z
N SER A 1 9.75 0.92 7.27
CA SER A 1 9.48 -0.51 7.60
C SER A 1 8.63 -0.70 8.85
N GLU A 2 8.83 0.05 9.96
CA GLU A 2 8.05 -0.11 11.20
C GLU A 2 6.54 0.03 10.98
N LEU A 3 6.07 1.04 10.23
CA LEU A 3 4.65 1.20 9.91
C LEU A 3 4.10 0.04 9.06
N ILE A 4 4.89 -0.52 8.15
CA ILE A 4 4.50 -1.70 7.36
C ILE A 4 4.29 -2.88 8.29
N ALA A 5 5.25 -3.15 9.18
CA ALA A 5 5.17 -4.21 10.17
C ALA A 5 3.93 -4.06 11.08
N LEU A 6 3.73 -2.86 11.63
CA LEU A 6 2.62 -2.54 12.51
C LEU A 6 1.25 -2.72 11.81
N LEU A 7 1.14 -2.27 10.56
CA LEU A 7 -0.07 -2.43 9.76
C LEU A 7 -0.37 -3.91 9.51
N ILE A 8 0.63 -4.68 9.08
CA ILE A 8 0.48 -6.13 8.83
C ILE A 8 0.10 -6.86 10.11
N GLN A 9 0.76 -6.55 11.24
CA GLN A 9 0.43 -7.15 12.54
C GLN A 9 -0.99 -6.83 13.00
N GLU A 10 -1.47 -5.59 12.77
CA GLU A 10 -2.84 -5.23 13.15
C GLU A 10 -3.88 -5.87 12.23
N ARG A 11 -3.61 -5.90 10.93
CA ARG A 11 -4.51 -6.54 9.95
C ARG A 11 -4.50 -8.06 10.05
N ASN A 12 -3.37 -8.65 10.42
CA ASN A 12 -3.17 -10.10 10.50
C ASN A 12 -3.73 -10.84 9.27
N PRO A 13 -3.28 -10.47 8.04
CA PRO A 13 -3.85 -11.00 6.81
C PRO A 13 -3.60 -12.50 6.67
N LYS A 14 -4.53 -13.20 6.03
CA LYS A 14 -4.39 -14.65 5.73
C LYS A 14 -3.92 -14.89 4.30
N HIS A 15 -4.45 -14.11 3.36
CA HIS A 15 -4.10 -14.22 1.95
C HIS A 15 -3.85 -12.83 1.36
N THR A 16 -2.60 -12.55 1.02
CA THR A 16 -2.17 -11.27 0.49
C THR A 16 -1.84 -11.37 -0.99
N LEU A 17 -2.39 -10.46 -1.79
CA LEU A 17 -1.91 -10.20 -3.15
C LEU A 17 -0.94 -9.00 -3.13
N ILE A 18 0.18 -9.14 -3.83
CA ILE A 18 1.21 -8.11 -3.97
C ILE A 18 1.36 -7.77 -5.46
N LEU A 19 1.28 -6.49 -5.81
CA LEU A 19 1.61 -6.04 -7.16
C LEU A 19 3.15 -6.01 -7.30
N GLY A 20 3.68 -6.87 -8.14
CA GLY A 20 5.12 -7.06 -8.36
C GLY A 20 5.57 -6.84 -9.80
N PRO A 21 6.89 -6.72 -10.05
CA PRO A 21 7.96 -6.69 -9.06
C PRO A 21 7.91 -5.43 -8.18
N THR A 22 8.21 -5.55 -6.90
CA THR A 22 8.13 -4.44 -5.96
C THR A 22 9.12 -4.59 -4.79
N TYR A 23 9.04 -3.68 -3.82
CA TYR A 23 9.93 -3.64 -2.66
C TYR A 23 9.84 -4.90 -1.79
N SER A 24 10.97 -5.57 -1.57
CA SER A 24 11.03 -6.90 -0.94
C SER A 24 10.62 -6.94 0.54
N GLU A 25 10.64 -5.79 1.24
CA GLU A 25 10.26 -5.76 2.66
C GLU A 25 8.78 -6.10 2.89
N TYR A 26 7.91 -5.90 1.91
CA TYR A 26 6.50 -6.31 2.06
C TYR A 26 6.39 -7.83 2.26
N SER A 27 7.04 -8.59 1.40
CA SER A 27 7.09 -10.05 1.50
C SER A 27 7.75 -10.51 2.80
N ARG A 28 8.84 -9.84 3.19
CA ARG A 28 9.52 -10.15 4.44
C ARG A 28 8.62 -9.96 5.66
N GLU A 29 7.95 -8.81 5.78
CA GLU A 29 7.07 -8.54 6.92
C GLU A 29 5.85 -9.48 6.94
N LEU A 30 5.29 -9.80 5.76
CA LEU A 30 4.21 -10.78 5.64
C LEU A 30 4.65 -12.19 6.07
N SER A 31 5.91 -12.59 5.83
CA SER A 31 6.41 -13.91 6.25
C SER A 31 6.38 -14.10 7.77
N PHE A 32 6.52 -13.01 8.53
CA PHE A 32 6.41 -13.04 9.99
C PHE A 32 4.95 -13.15 10.49
N SER A 33 3.98 -12.74 9.67
CA SER A 33 2.56 -12.87 10.01
C SER A 33 1.96 -14.24 9.67
N GLY A 34 2.66 -15.07 8.89
CA GLY A 34 2.15 -16.33 8.38
C GLY A 34 1.13 -16.18 7.25
N SER A 35 1.04 -15.00 6.62
CA SER A 35 0.16 -14.78 5.47
C SER A 35 0.63 -15.58 4.24
N THR A 36 -0.30 -16.20 3.54
CA THR A 36 -0.05 -16.74 2.21
C THR A 36 0.11 -15.57 1.24
N GLN A 37 1.19 -15.55 0.47
CA GLN A 37 1.55 -14.45 -0.42
C GLN A 37 1.46 -14.91 -1.87
N GLU A 38 0.78 -14.12 -2.69
CA GLU A 38 0.73 -14.30 -4.13
C GLU A 38 1.08 -12.97 -4.82
N TYR A 39 1.58 -13.05 -6.05
CA TYR A 39 2.00 -11.89 -6.81
C TYR A 39 1.21 -11.78 -8.10
N TYR A 40 0.74 -10.58 -8.40
CA TYR A 40 0.42 -10.18 -9.77
C TYR A 40 1.63 -9.48 -10.36
N HIS A 41 2.23 -10.06 -11.41
CA HIS A 41 3.46 -9.55 -12.00
C HIS A 41 3.17 -8.59 -13.15
N LEU A 42 3.63 -7.35 -13.00
CA LEU A 42 3.76 -6.43 -14.12
C LEU A 42 4.83 -6.95 -15.09
N ARG A 43 4.62 -6.79 -16.38
CA ARG A 43 5.48 -7.35 -17.42
C ARG A 43 6.32 -6.29 -18.09
N GLU A 44 7.57 -6.66 -18.43
CA GLU A 44 8.50 -5.76 -19.10
C GLU A 44 8.02 -5.41 -20.51
N GLU A 45 7.43 -6.38 -21.23
CA GLU A 45 6.87 -6.17 -22.57
C GLU A 45 5.74 -5.12 -22.59
N ASP A 46 5.05 -4.91 -21.47
CA ASP A 46 4.02 -3.88 -21.29
C ASP A 46 4.58 -2.62 -20.60
N ASN A 47 5.91 -2.44 -20.56
CA ASN A 47 6.60 -1.35 -19.86
C ASN A 47 6.18 -1.23 -18.38
N PHE A 48 5.87 -2.35 -17.73
CA PHE A 48 5.37 -2.42 -16.36
C PHE A 48 4.11 -1.57 -16.11
N VAL A 49 3.31 -1.32 -17.14
CA VAL A 49 2.02 -0.67 -17.02
C VAL A 49 0.97 -1.68 -16.55
N LEU A 50 0.17 -1.29 -15.58
CA LEU A 50 -0.88 -2.14 -15.03
C LEU A 50 -2.11 -2.15 -15.95
N ASP A 51 -2.53 -3.35 -16.41
CA ASP A 51 -3.88 -3.57 -16.92
C ASP A 51 -4.83 -3.71 -15.73
N VAL A 52 -5.58 -2.66 -15.45
CA VAL A 52 -6.47 -2.61 -14.28
C VAL A 52 -7.63 -3.59 -14.40
N ASP A 53 -8.13 -3.83 -15.61
CA ASP A 53 -9.25 -4.74 -15.82
C ASP A 53 -8.81 -6.19 -15.59
N ASP A 54 -7.62 -6.56 -16.08
CA ASP A 54 -7.03 -7.86 -15.82
C ASP A 54 -6.69 -8.03 -14.34
N PHE A 55 -6.08 -7.01 -13.73
CA PHE A 55 -5.74 -7.02 -12.32
C PHE A 55 -6.97 -7.22 -11.42
N CYS A 56 -8.06 -6.48 -11.67
CA CYS A 56 -9.29 -6.62 -10.90
C CYS A 56 -9.90 -8.02 -11.05
N ARG A 57 -9.76 -8.68 -12.20
CA ARG A 57 -10.21 -10.08 -12.37
C ARG A 57 -9.44 -11.06 -11.50
N THR A 58 -8.18 -10.77 -11.17
CA THR A 58 -7.37 -11.62 -10.27
C THR A 58 -7.67 -11.41 -8.79
N LEU A 59 -8.28 -10.27 -8.41
CA LEU A 59 -8.68 -9.95 -7.03
C LEU A 59 -9.88 -10.80 -6.61
N ASP A 60 -9.62 -12.05 -6.30
CA ASP A 60 -10.60 -13.02 -5.82
C ASP A 60 -10.92 -12.79 -4.33
N ARG A 61 -12.08 -13.30 -3.88
CA ARG A 61 -12.53 -13.26 -2.48
C ARG A 61 -11.64 -14.06 -1.51
N LYS A 62 -10.69 -14.84 -2.00
CA LYS A 62 -9.69 -15.50 -1.16
C LYS A 62 -8.73 -14.49 -0.51
N TYR A 63 -8.46 -13.35 -1.17
CA TYR A 63 -7.59 -12.31 -0.63
C TYR A 63 -8.32 -11.46 0.40
N ASP A 64 -7.63 -11.11 1.47
CA ASP A 64 -8.09 -10.18 2.51
C ASP A 64 -7.18 -8.95 2.62
N PHE A 65 -6.04 -8.96 1.88
CA PHE A 65 -5.09 -7.88 1.86
C PHE A 65 -4.46 -7.69 0.47
N LEU A 66 -4.30 -6.42 0.07
CA LEU A 66 -3.63 -6.01 -1.17
C LEU A 66 -2.53 -5.01 -0.83
N ILE A 67 -1.35 -5.21 -1.42
CA ILE A 67 -0.22 -4.28 -1.30
C ILE A 67 0.11 -3.70 -2.67
N LEU A 68 0.11 -2.37 -2.76
CA LEU A 68 0.53 -1.57 -3.90
C LEU A 68 1.66 -0.63 -3.48
N CYS A 69 2.61 -0.39 -4.37
CA CYS A 69 3.61 0.68 -4.26
C CYS A 69 3.36 1.66 -5.40
N ASN A 70 3.11 2.93 -5.10
CA ASN A 70 2.72 3.92 -6.11
C ASN A 70 3.33 5.31 -5.85
N PRO A 71 4.29 5.78 -6.65
CA PRO A 71 4.97 5.08 -7.76
C PRO A 71 5.72 3.83 -7.32
N ASN A 72 5.79 2.84 -8.20
CA ASN A 72 6.37 1.55 -7.85
C ASN A 72 7.91 1.59 -7.84
N ASN A 73 8.49 0.92 -6.88
CA ASN A 73 9.91 0.60 -6.81
C ASN A 73 10.09 -0.91 -7.06
N PRO A 74 10.80 -1.36 -8.13
CA PRO A 74 11.81 -0.60 -8.89
C PRO A 74 11.35 -0.03 -10.24
N THR A 75 10.12 -0.29 -10.71
CA THR A 75 9.72 -0.04 -12.10
C THR A 75 9.48 1.43 -12.44
N SER A 76 9.33 2.30 -11.43
CA SER A 76 8.94 3.71 -11.55
C SER A 76 7.55 3.94 -12.19
N SER A 77 6.83 2.87 -12.51
CA SER A 77 5.47 2.97 -13.03
C SER A 77 4.52 3.53 -11.97
N ALA A 78 3.52 4.29 -12.40
CA ALA A 78 2.51 4.85 -11.53
C ALA A 78 1.10 4.49 -12.00
N ILE A 79 0.22 4.25 -11.04
CA ILE A 79 -1.21 4.01 -11.26
C ILE A 79 -1.93 5.34 -11.06
N SER A 80 -2.80 5.69 -12.00
CA SER A 80 -3.58 6.94 -11.93
C SER A 80 -4.56 6.92 -10.74
N ILE A 81 -4.92 8.12 -10.23
CA ILE A 81 -5.94 8.24 -9.17
C ILE A 81 -7.28 7.61 -9.56
N ASN A 82 -7.66 7.67 -10.85
CA ASN A 82 -8.88 7.06 -11.34
C ASN A 82 -8.82 5.53 -11.28
N ASP A 83 -7.69 4.96 -11.66
CA ASP A 83 -7.46 3.51 -11.60
C ASP A 83 -7.30 3.02 -10.14
N LEU A 84 -6.62 3.78 -9.30
CA LEU A 84 -6.56 3.50 -7.85
C LEU A 84 -7.97 3.48 -7.24
N ARG A 85 -8.83 4.43 -7.61
CA ARG A 85 -10.23 4.46 -7.16
C ARG A 85 -10.98 3.20 -7.57
N ARG A 86 -10.82 2.75 -8.81
CA ARG A 86 -11.44 1.52 -9.32
C ARG A 86 -10.99 0.30 -8.52
N ILE A 87 -9.67 0.17 -8.31
CA ILE A 87 -9.08 -0.94 -7.54
C ILE A 87 -9.57 -0.93 -6.10
N VAL A 88 -9.51 0.22 -5.42
CA VAL A 88 -9.91 0.33 -4.00
C VAL A 88 -11.40 0.06 -3.82
N SER A 89 -12.26 0.58 -4.73
CA SER A 89 -13.70 0.29 -4.72
C SER A 89 -13.97 -1.20 -4.90
N PHE A 90 -13.31 -1.83 -5.88
CA PHE A 90 -13.42 -3.27 -6.14
C PHE A 90 -12.99 -4.11 -4.92
N CYS A 91 -11.92 -3.70 -4.26
CA CYS A 91 -11.45 -4.32 -3.01
C CYS A 91 -12.45 -4.11 -1.86
N ASN A 92 -13.06 -2.92 -1.76
CA ASN A 92 -14.05 -2.62 -0.72
C ASN A 92 -15.27 -3.53 -0.80
N GLU A 93 -15.79 -3.79 -1.99
CA GLU A 93 -16.91 -4.71 -2.23
C GLU A 93 -16.60 -6.17 -1.82
N ARG A 94 -15.31 -6.52 -1.70
CA ARG A 94 -14.82 -7.86 -1.39
C ARG A 94 -14.22 -7.99 0.00
N ASN A 95 -14.26 -6.92 0.81
CA ASN A 95 -13.64 -6.83 2.12
C ASN A 95 -12.11 -7.01 2.10
N ILE A 96 -11.46 -6.64 1.00
CA ILE A 96 -10.01 -6.63 0.87
C ILE A 96 -9.49 -5.28 1.38
N PHE A 97 -8.60 -5.29 2.35
CA PHE A 97 -7.92 -4.09 2.81
C PHE A 97 -6.74 -3.75 1.90
N VAL A 98 -6.57 -2.48 1.57
CA VAL A 98 -5.53 -2.02 0.65
C VAL A 98 -4.50 -1.18 1.39
N MET A 99 -3.23 -1.56 1.28
CA MET A 99 -2.09 -0.73 1.65
C MET A 99 -1.46 -0.15 0.38
N ILE A 100 -1.30 1.16 0.32
CA ILE A 100 -0.58 1.84 -0.76
C ILE A 100 0.63 2.54 -0.16
N ASP A 101 1.82 2.12 -0.59
CA ASP A 101 3.07 2.78 -0.21
C ASP A 101 3.37 3.89 -1.22
N GLU A 102 3.24 5.12 -0.78
CA GLU A 102 3.50 6.35 -1.54
C GLU A 102 4.85 6.98 -1.17
N THR A 103 5.85 6.19 -0.77
CA THR A 103 7.19 6.72 -0.37
C THR A 103 7.86 7.55 -1.48
N TYR A 104 7.48 7.35 -2.73
CA TYR A 104 8.07 8.05 -3.88
C TYR A 104 7.11 9.05 -4.55
N VAL A 105 5.95 9.30 -3.98
CA VAL A 105 4.90 10.10 -4.62
C VAL A 105 5.30 11.55 -4.90
N GLU A 106 6.16 12.13 -4.05
CA GLU A 106 6.66 13.49 -4.21
C GLU A 106 7.60 13.68 -5.41
N PHE A 107 8.11 12.59 -6.02
CA PHE A 107 8.90 12.66 -7.25
C PHE A 107 8.04 12.78 -8.52
N ALA A 108 6.73 12.63 -8.42
CA ALA A 108 5.84 12.76 -9.57
C ALA A 108 5.74 14.22 -10.06
N PRO A 109 5.63 14.45 -11.37
CA PRO A 109 5.41 15.80 -11.92
C PRO A 109 4.12 16.45 -11.40
N ASP A 110 3.04 15.68 -11.27
CA ASP A 110 1.81 16.08 -10.58
C ASP A 110 1.39 14.98 -9.60
N ILE A 111 1.55 15.26 -8.33
CA ILE A 111 1.20 14.34 -7.25
C ILE A 111 -0.30 14.03 -7.21
N ASN A 112 -1.15 14.98 -7.63
CA ASN A 112 -2.60 14.82 -7.57
C ASN A 112 -3.12 13.79 -8.58
N GLU A 113 -2.37 13.53 -9.64
CA GLU A 113 -2.74 12.52 -10.64
C GLU A 113 -2.56 11.08 -10.15
N ILE A 114 -1.75 10.87 -9.11
CA ILE A 114 -1.35 9.52 -8.67
C ILE A 114 -1.54 9.24 -7.17
N THR A 115 -1.73 10.29 -6.33
CA THR A 115 -1.93 10.06 -4.90
C THR A 115 -3.33 9.55 -4.59
N ALA A 116 -3.42 8.55 -3.72
CA ALA A 116 -4.68 8.01 -3.22
C ALA A 116 -5.20 8.72 -1.94
N VAL A 117 -4.54 9.79 -1.48
CA VAL A 117 -4.90 10.45 -0.21
C VAL A 117 -6.35 10.89 -0.17
N SER A 118 -6.89 11.43 -1.28
CA SER A 118 -8.30 11.84 -1.34
C SER A 118 -9.27 10.67 -1.15
N LEU A 119 -8.89 9.45 -1.56
CA LEU A 119 -9.71 8.25 -1.45
C LEU A 119 -9.91 7.79 0.00
N THR A 120 -9.05 8.20 0.94
CA THR A 120 -9.22 7.87 2.36
C THR A 120 -10.46 8.50 2.99
N ARG A 121 -11.05 9.51 2.34
CA ARG A 121 -12.32 10.12 2.76
C ARG A 121 -13.54 9.31 2.30
N GLU A 122 -13.36 8.46 1.30
CA GLU A 122 -14.43 7.68 0.66
C GLU A 122 -14.39 6.22 1.09
N PHE A 123 -13.20 5.69 1.34
CA PHE A 123 -12.98 4.27 1.62
C PHE A 123 -12.29 4.05 2.97
N THR A 124 -12.86 3.19 3.80
CA THR A 124 -12.29 2.80 5.10
C THR A 124 -11.39 1.56 5.03
N ASN A 125 -11.37 0.87 3.89
CA ASN A 125 -10.51 -0.29 3.62
C ASN A 125 -9.15 0.09 3.04
N LEU A 126 -8.70 1.33 3.26
CA LEU A 126 -7.48 1.90 2.66
C LEU A 126 -6.58 2.52 3.72
N MET A 127 -5.28 2.23 3.64
CA MET A 127 -4.24 2.97 4.33
C MET A 127 -3.07 3.28 3.40
N ILE A 128 -2.66 4.54 3.41
CA ILE A 128 -1.53 5.05 2.65
C ILE A 128 -0.35 5.23 3.59
N LEU A 129 0.83 4.81 3.15
CA LEU A 129 2.08 5.00 3.86
C LEU A 129 2.96 6.01 3.12
N ARG A 130 3.57 6.93 3.85
CA ARG A 130 4.56 7.89 3.32
C ARG A 130 5.77 7.98 4.23
N GLY A 131 6.90 8.37 3.66
CA GLY A 131 8.14 8.52 4.39
C GLY A 131 8.95 9.72 3.93
N VAL A 132 9.68 10.34 4.85
CA VAL A 132 10.50 11.53 4.56
C VAL A 132 11.93 11.18 4.10
N SER A 133 12.28 9.91 4.12
CA SER A 133 13.67 9.45 3.90
C SER A 133 14.19 9.61 2.48
N LYS A 134 13.30 9.67 1.48
CA LYS A 134 13.67 9.71 0.06
C LYS A 134 13.65 11.14 -0.47
N PHE A 135 12.49 11.69 -0.74
CA PHE A 135 12.36 13.02 -1.35
C PHE A 135 13.03 14.13 -0.52
N TYR A 136 12.86 14.08 0.79
CA TYR A 136 13.44 15.10 1.70
C TYR A 136 14.88 14.81 2.09
N ALA A 137 15.52 13.78 1.48
CA ALA A 137 16.90 13.39 1.76
C ALA A 137 17.24 13.24 3.25
N ALA A 138 16.29 12.77 4.04
CA ALA A 138 16.40 12.65 5.50
C ALA A 138 16.36 11.17 5.98
N PRO A 139 17.22 10.27 5.47
CA PRO A 139 17.16 8.86 5.81
C PRO A 139 17.49 8.57 7.27
N GLY A 140 18.26 9.45 7.92
CA GLY A 140 18.63 9.31 9.34
C GLY A 140 17.49 9.60 10.32
N MET A 141 16.47 10.36 9.91
CA MET A 141 15.32 10.68 10.77
C MET A 141 14.43 9.47 11.06
N ARG A 142 14.43 8.47 10.19
CA ARG A 142 13.60 7.26 10.31
C ARG A 142 12.10 7.54 10.49
N LEU A 143 11.62 8.65 9.90
CA LEU A 143 10.25 9.14 10.04
C LEU A 143 9.39 8.69 8.86
N GLY A 144 8.21 8.17 9.17
CA GLY A 144 7.14 7.88 8.23
C GLY A 144 5.78 8.08 8.90
N TYR A 145 4.75 8.20 8.09
CA TYR A 145 3.39 8.39 8.58
C TYR A 145 2.38 7.61 7.71
N GLY A 146 1.25 7.28 8.32
CA GLY A 146 0.14 6.61 7.67
C GLY A 146 -1.10 7.51 7.61
N ILE A 147 -1.88 7.40 6.55
CA ILE A 147 -3.11 8.15 6.31
C ILE A 147 -4.24 7.16 6.05
N THR A 148 -5.31 7.25 6.82
CA THR A 148 -6.51 6.42 6.64
C THR A 148 -7.75 7.16 7.12
N GLY A 149 -8.90 6.89 6.52
CA GLY A 149 -10.21 7.32 7.01
C GLY A 149 -10.81 6.36 8.05
N ASN A 150 -10.17 5.21 8.29
CA ASN A 150 -10.62 4.22 9.26
C ASN A 150 -10.13 4.56 10.67
N LEU A 151 -10.93 5.33 11.41
CA LEU A 151 -10.55 5.82 12.74
C LEU A 151 -10.42 4.69 13.78
N GLU A 152 -11.22 3.64 13.67
CA GLU A 152 -11.13 2.47 14.56
C GLU A 152 -9.80 1.74 14.34
N PHE A 153 -9.45 1.49 13.08
CA PHE A 153 -8.17 0.88 12.72
C PHE A 153 -6.98 1.73 13.17
N LEU A 154 -7.06 3.05 12.94
CA LEU A 154 -6.02 3.99 13.38
C LEU A 154 -5.82 3.96 14.90
N LYS A 155 -6.92 3.86 15.68
CA LYS A 155 -6.85 3.75 17.14
C LYS A 155 -6.10 2.47 17.55
N LYS A 156 -6.44 1.32 16.97
CA LYS A 156 -5.77 0.05 17.25
C LYS A 156 -4.28 0.08 16.91
N MET A 157 -3.90 0.71 15.81
CA MET A 157 -2.51 0.89 15.44
C MET A 157 -1.75 1.76 16.48
N LYS A 158 -2.35 2.86 16.94
CA LYS A 158 -1.76 3.72 17.96
C LYS A 158 -1.54 3.01 19.28
N GLU A 159 -2.44 2.11 19.70
CA GLU A 159 -2.30 1.32 20.92
C GLU A 159 -1.10 0.35 20.87
N LYS A 160 -0.70 -0.09 19.67
CA LYS A 160 0.46 -0.96 19.44
C LYS A 160 1.76 -0.21 19.18
N GLN A 161 1.68 1.08 18.91
CA GLN A 161 2.86 1.91 18.67
C GLN A 161 3.67 2.08 19.95
N VAL A 162 5.00 1.93 19.84
CA VAL A 162 5.88 2.12 21.01
C VAL A 162 5.82 3.58 21.48
N PRO A 163 5.81 3.83 22.81
CA PRO A 163 5.58 5.18 23.38
C PRO A 163 6.60 6.25 22.99
N TRP A 164 7.79 5.84 22.60
CA TRP A 164 8.91 6.73 22.20
C TRP A 164 9.13 6.80 20.68
N SER A 165 8.23 6.25 19.89
CA SER A 165 8.25 6.54 18.46
C SER A 165 7.85 8.00 18.22
N LEU A 166 8.46 8.62 17.20
CA LEU A 166 8.10 9.99 16.81
C LEU A 166 6.61 10.07 16.41
N ASN A 167 5.90 10.97 17.03
CA ASN A 167 4.49 11.27 16.78
C ASN A 167 4.36 12.44 15.82
#